data_82f17a67756b50022735fcd18a900cc1
#
_entry.id   82f17a67756b50022735fcd18a900cc1
#
_cell.length_a   1.000
_cell.length_b   1.000
_cell.length_c   1.000
_cell.angle_alpha   90.00
_cell.angle_beta   90.00
_cell.angle_gamma   90.00
#
_symmetry.space_group_name_H-M   'P 1'
#
loop_
_entity.id
_entity.type
_entity.pdbx_description
1 polymer ?
#
loop_
_entity_poly.entity_id
_entity_poly.type
_entity_poly.pdbx_seq_one_letter_code
_entity_poly.pdbx_strand_id
1 'polypeptide(L)'
;MNSGSALCWETGFDVLYAAPQETAERGVTVSALRSSPEQFAAKADFPLEASPFCKAAFVVHQPDDLKFRPGRHPYHHAGVFYSQEPSASSAAPLLGVQPGMRVLDMCAAPGGKSSQLAAALQGRGVLVSNEYVAARADILKSNLERMGVPN
;
A
#
# COMPACT_ATOMS: atom_id res chain seq x y z
N MET A 1 -5.99 44.03 13.72
CA MET A 1 -4.90 43.83 12.76
C MET A 1 -4.18 42.57 13.17
N ASN A 2 -4.42 41.49 12.45
CA ASN A 2 -4.00 40.12 12.81
C ASN A 2 -2.61 39.82 12.21
N SER A 3 -1.56 40.03 12.98
CA SER A 3 -0.19 39.65 12.62
C SER A 3 0.23 38.26 13.12
N GLY A 4 -0.69 37.48 13.71
CA GLY A 4 -0.38 36.21 14.36
C GLY A 4 -0.50 34.97 13.48
N SER A 5 -1.17 35.04 12.32
CA SER A 5 -1.44 33.85 11.49
C SER A 5 -0.33 33.54 10.48
N ALA A 6 0.39 34.56 10.00
CA ALA A 6 1.48 34.37 9.05
C ALA A 6 2.71 33.70 9.70
N LEU A 7 3.06 34.11 10.93
CA LEU A 7 4.20 33.53 11.66
C LEU A 7 4.04 32.03 11.99
N CYS A 8 2.79 31.54 12.15
CA CYS A 8 2.54 30.14 12.49
C CYS A 8 2.79 29.18 11.30
N TRP A 9 2.60 29.67 10.07
CA TRP A 9 2.87 28.87 8.86
C TRP A 9 4.37 28.85 8.52
N GLU A 10 5.07 29.97 8.64
CA GLU A 10 6.52 30.04 8.36
C GLU A 10 7.33 29.21 9.35
N THR A 11 7.06 29.30 10.66
CA THR A 11 7.75 28.49 11.67
C THR A 11 7.40 27.00 11.59
N GLY A 12 6.18 26.65 11.25
CA GLY A 12 5.78 25.24 11.06
C GLY A 12 6.42 24.60 9.83
N PHE A 13 6.59 25.37 8.76
CA PHE A 13 7.24 24.93 7.54
C PHE A 13 8.74 24.70 7.77
N ASP A 14 9.42 25.64 8.39
CA ASP A 14 10.86 25.54 8.69
C ASP A 14 11.16 24.37 9.64
N VAL A 15 10.30 24.09 10.62
CA VAL A 15 10.44 22.93 11.52
C VAL A 15 10.25 21.63 10.77
N LEU A 16 9.28 21.54 9.85
CA LEU A 16 9.04 20.36 9.02
C LEU A 16 10.21 20.07 8.07
N TYR A 17 10.83 21.11 7.52
CA TYR A 17 11.95 20.95 6.57
C TYR A 17 13.32 20.84 7.26
N ALA A 18 13.47 21.34 8.49
CA ALA A 18 14.67 21.18 9.30
C ALA A 18 14.71 19.82 10.04
N ALA A 19 13.57 19.11 10.13
CA ALA A 19 13.57 17.76 10.66
C ALA A 19 14.49 16.87 9.81
N PRO A 20 15.33 16.01 10.42
CA PRO A 20 16.12 15.05 9.67
C PRO A 20 15.15 14.28 8.75
N GLN A 21 15.48 14.20 7.46
CA GLN A 21 14.69 13.39 6.52
C GLN A 21 14.75 11.95 7.00
N GLU A 22 13.71 11.54 7.71
CA GLU A 22 13.53 10.14 8.05
C GLU A 22 13.46 9.36 6.73
N THR A 23 14.25 8.31 6.66
CA THR A 23 14.21 7.42 5.49
C THR A 23 12.80 6.86 5.40
N ALA A 24 12.16 7.03 4.23
CA ALA A 24 10.80 6.57 4.02
C ALA A 24 10.69 5.08 4.39
N GLU A 25 9.81 4.78 5.33
CA GLU A 25 9.57 3.40 5.76
C GLU A 25 9.06 2.55 4.60
N ARG A 26 9.56 1.34 4.52
CA ARG A 26 9.10 0.37 3.54
C ARG A 26 8.03 -0.50 4.15
N GLY A 27 6.98 -0.75 3.39
CA GLY A 27 5.91 -1.62 3.83
C GLY A 27 5.52 -2.65 2.78
N VAL A 28 4.83 -3.66 3.25
CA VAL A 28 4.19 -4.68 2.44
C VAL A 28 2.75 -4.87 2.90
N THR A 29 1.84 -5.04 1.97
CA THR A 29 0.43 -5.35 2.27
C THR A 29 0.10 -6.72 1.70
N VAL A 30 -0.31 -7.62 2.57
CA VAL A 30 -0.63 -9.02 2.22
C VAL A 30 -1.96 -9.07 1.47
N SER A 31 -2.01 -9.82 0.39
CA SER A 31 -3.25 -10.06 -0.36
C SER A 31 -4.07 -11.18 0.27
N ALA A 32 -5.26 -10.87 0.74
CA ALA A 32 -6.19 -11.86 1.25
C ALA A 32 -6.66 -12.87 0.17
N LEU A 33 -6.38 -12.62 -1.11
CA LEU A 33 -6.61 -13.58 -2.19
C LEU A 33 -5.55 -14.71 -2.21
N ARG A 34 -4.41 -14.53 -1.54
CA ARG A 34 -3.27 -15.46 -1.61
C ARG A 34 -2.83 -16.01 -0.25
N SER A 35 -2.95 -15.22 0.83
CA SER A 35 -2.51 -15.62 2.16
C SER A 35 -3.23 -14.82 3.24
N SER A 36 -3.23 -15.31 4.48
CA SER A 36 -3.58 -14.47 5.62
C SER A 36 -2.35 -13.72 6.14
N PRO A 37 -2.54 -12.56 6.81
CA PRO A 37 -1.45 -11.82 7.44
C PRO A 37 -0.65 -12.66 8.42
N GLU A 38 -1.31 -13.51 9.20
CA GLU A 38 -0.69 -14.38 10.19
C GLU A 38 0.18 -15.46 9.55
N GLN A 39 -0.34 -16.10 8.47
CA GLN A 39 0.43 -17.10 7.72
C GLN A 39 1.64 -16.47 7.04
N PHE A 40 1.49 -15.27 6.52
CA PHE A 40 2.59 -14.53 5.91
C PHE A 40 3.66 -14.19 6.95
N ALA A 41 3.27 -13.60 8.10
CA ALA A 41 4.20 -13.21 9.14
C ALA A 41 4.96 -14.43 9.73
N ALA A 42 4.30 -15.59 9.84
CA ALA A 42 4.93 -16.82 10.33
C ALA A 42 5.97 -17.42 9.35
N LYS A 43 5.91 -17.07 8.07
CA LYS A 43 6.77 -17.63 7.01
C LYS A 43 7.74 -16.62 6.41
N ALA A 44 7.62 -15.34 6.77
CA ALA A 44 8.53 -14.30 6.26
C ALA A 44 9.95 -14.55 6.81
N ASP A 45 10.93 -14.42 5.93
CA ASP A 45 12.36 -14.56 6.20
C ASP A 45 13.07 -13.21 6.41
N PHE A 46 12.30 -12.17 6.68
CA PHE A 46 12.77 -10.82 6.95
C PHE A 46 11.98 -10.18 8.11
N PRO A 47 12.59 -9.21 8.83
CA PRO A 47 11.96 -8.57 9.98
C PRO A 47 10.70 -7.80 9.59
N LEU A 48 9.61 -8.07 10.30
CA LEU A 48 8.30 -7.44 10.11
C LEU A 48 7.78 -6.86 11.41
N GLU A 49 7.18 -5.68 11.32
CA GLU A 49 6.36 -5.09 12.38
C GLU A 49 4.95 -4.86 11.85
N ALA A 50 3.94 -5.14 12.65
CA ALA A 50 2.55 -4.90 12.25
C ALA A 50 2.30 -3.40 12.03
N SER A 51 1.74 -3.04 10.87
CA SER A 51 1.41 -1.66 10.60
C SER A 51 0.22 -1.19 11.46
N PRO A 52 0.28 -0.01 12.07
CA PRO A 52 -0.87 0.54 12.80
C PRO A 52 -2.03 0.96 11.89
N PHE A 53 -1.78 1.07 10.58
CA PHE A 53 -2.73 1.60 9.62
C PHE A 53 -3.64 0.54 8.99
N CYS A 54 -3.19 -0.72 8.92
CA CYS A 54 -3.93 -1.79 8.25
C CYS A 54 -3.51 -3.16 8.79
N LYS A 55 -4.47 -3.99 9.20
CA LYS A 55 -4.22 -5.34 9.74
C LYS A 55 -3.49 -6.27 8.77
N ALA A 56 -3.62 -6.03 7.46
CA ALA A 56 -2.95 -6.80 6.42
C ALA A 56 -1.56 -6.23 6.04
N ALA A 57 -1.14 -5.13 6.65
CA ALA A 57 0.10 -4.45 6.32
C ALA A 57 1.16 -4.60 7.40
N PHE A 58 2.41 -4.60 6.95
CA PHE A 58 3.58 -4.68 7.81
C PHE A 58 4.60 -3.63 7.39
N VAL A 59 5.27 -3.04 8.37
CA VAL A 59 6.51 -2.29 8.18
C VAL A 59 7.65 -3.29 8.04
N VAL A 60 8.52 -3.06 7.07
CA VAL A 60 9.70 -3.91 6.85
C VAL A 60 10.92 -3.18 7.37
N HIS A 61 11.45 -3.65 8.49
CA HIS A 61 12.71 -3.14 9.03
C HIS A 61 13.88 -3.75 8.27
N GLN A 62 14.70 -2.91 7.68
CA GLN A 62 15.95 -3.35 7.07
C GLN A 62 17.10 -3.13 8.06
N PRO A 63 17.75 -4.19 8.54
CA PRO A 63 19.11 -4.07 9.03
C PRO A 63 20.01 -3.54 7.90
N ASP A 64 20.97 -2.67 8.22
CA ASP A 64 21.84 -2.00 7.25
C ASP A 64 22.62 -2.97 6.32
N ASP A 65 22.79 -4.21 6.75
CA ASP A 65 23.50 -5.30 6.05
C ASP A 65 22.58 -6.17 5.17
N LEU A 66 21.25 -6.17 5.41
CA LEU A 66 20.28 -6.93 4.64
C LEU A 66 19.64 -6.06 3.56
N LYS A 67 20.16 -6.15 2.32
CA LYS A 67 19.57 -5.49 1.14
C LYS A 67 18.26 -6.18 0.72
N PHE A 68 17.26 -6.22 1.60
CA PHE A 68 15.94 -6.73 1.23
C PHE A 68 15.35 -5.86 0.12
N ARG A 69 15.06 -6.49 -1.00
CA ARG A 69 14.39 -5.85 -2.14
C ARG A 69 13.06 -6.54 -2.36
N PRO A 70 11.94 -5.97 -1.85
CA PRO A 70 10.61 -6.57 -1.95
C PRO A 70 10.28 -7.04 -3.37
N GLY A 71 10.61 -6.25 -4.38
CA GLY A 71 10.35 -6.56 -5.78
C GLY A 71 11.14 -7.76 -6.34
N ARG A 72 12.12 -8.29 -5.61
CA ARG A 72 12.88 -9.50 -6.00
C ARG A 72 12.48 -10.73 -5.20
N HIS A 73 11.64 -10.55 -4.19
CA HIS A 73 11.24 -11.64 -3.32
C HIS A 73 10.27 -12.60 -4.04
N PRO A 74 10.40 -13.94 -3.87
CA PRO A 74 9.49 -14.91 -4.49
C PRO A 74 8.01 -14.64 -4.16
N TYR A 75 7.69 -14.23 -2.94
CA TYR A 75 6.31 -13.89 -2.54
C TYR A 75 5.77 -12.66 -3.25
N HIS A 76 6.63 -11.70 -3.63
CA HIS A 76 6.21 -10.59 -4.48
C HIS A 76 5.79 -11.09 -5.87
N HIS A 77 6.61 -11.94 -6.49
CA HIS A 77 6.29 -12.50 -7.81
C HIS A 77 5.05 -13.41 -7.78
N ALA A 78 4.83 -14.12 -6.66
CA ALA A 78 3.63 -14.94 -6.45
C ALA A 78 2.37 -14.13 -6.08
N GLY A 79 2.46 -12.80 -5.98
CA GLY A 79 1.33 -11.93 -5.63
C GLY A 79 0.85 -12.07 -4.18
N VAL A 80 1.69 -12.61 -3.28
CA VAL A 80 1.34 -12.77 -1.87
C VAL A 80 1.26 -11.41 -1.16
N PHE A 81 2.12 -10.47 -1.55
CA PHE A 81 2.08 -9.11 -1.05
C PHE A 81 2.29 -8.06 -2.14
N TYR A 82 1.82 -6.86 -1.86
CA TYR A 82 2.11 -5.64 -2.60
C TYR A 82 3.04 -4.76 -1.76
N SER A 83 4.13 -4.27 -2.37
CA SER A 83 5.03 -3.32 -1.71
C SER A 83 4.47 -1.92 -1.83
N GLN A 84 4.18 -1.28 -0.71
CA GLN A 84 3.72 0.11 -0.64
C GLN A 84 4.12 0.74 0.70
N GLU A 85 4.13 2.05 0.74
CA GLU A 85 4.37 2.82 1.96
C GLU A 85 3.27 2.48 3.00
N PRO A 86 3.62 2.29 4.30
CA PRO A 86 2.69 1.80 5.31
C PRO A 86 1.40 2.61 5.44
N SER A 87 1.47 3.96 5.46
CA SER A 87 0.29 4.81 5.60
C SER A 87 -0.65 4.70 4.40
N ALA A 88 -0.11 4.46 3.19
CA ALA A 88 -0.90 4.27 1.98
C ALA A 88 -1.83 3.03 2.05
N SER A 89 -1.53 2.08 2.95
CA SER A 89 -2.36 0.89 3.17
C SER A 89 -3.68 1.17 3.89
N SER A 90 -3.84 2.35 4.51
CA SER A 90 -5.02 2.72 5.30
C SER A 90 -6.27 3.02 4.46
N ALA A 91 -6.09 3.56 3.25
CA ALA A 91 -7.19 4.10 2.45
C ALA A 91 -8.25 3.05 2.08
N ALA A 92 -7.83 1.87 1.64
CA ALA A 92 -8.75 0.82 1.21
C ALA A 92 -9.57 0.23 2.40
N PRO A 93 -8.98 -0.09 3.57
CA PRO A 93 -9.75 -0.49 4.76
C PRO A 93 -10.75 0.55 5.23
N LEU A 94 -10.38 1.83 5.20
CA LEU A 94 -11.27 2.93 5.64
C LEU A 94 -12.52 3.07 4.75
N LEU A 95 -12.44 2.68 3.47
CA LEU A 95 -13.60 2.68 2.59
C LEU A 95 -14.63 1.61 2.95
N GLY A 96 -14.26 0.58 3.71
CA GLY A 96 -15.19 -0.44 4.21
C GLY A 96 -15.83 -1.29 3.12
N VAL A 97 -15.10 -1.57 2.04
CA VAL A 97 -15.61 -2.36 0.91
C VAL A 97 -16.02 -3.77 1.35
N GLN A 98 -17.19 -4.19 0.89
CA GLN A 98 -17.76 -5.51 1.14
C GLN A 98 -17.98 -6.25 -0.18
N PRO A 99 -17.97 -7.61 -0.16
CA PRO A 99 -18.31 -8.42 -1.31
C PRO A 99 -19.69 -8.07 -1.90
N GLY A 100 -19.75 -7.94 -3.23
CA GLY A 100 -20.94 -7.54 -3.96
C GLY A 100 -21.04 -6.05 -4.28
N MET A 101 -20.19 -5.20 -3.71
CA MET A 101 -20.17 -3.77 -4.00
C MET A 101 -19.60 -3.47 -5.39
N ARG A 102 -19.94 -2.28 -5.89
CA ARG A 102 -19.32 -1.67 -7.07
C ARG A 102 -18.42 -0.54 -6.60
N VAL A 103 -17.16 -0.61 -6.93
CA VAL A 103 -16.10 0.29 -6.45
C VAL A 103 -15.39 0.94 -7.63
N LEU A 104 -15.10 2.22 -7.52
CA LEU A 104 -14.29 2.98 -8.47
C LEU A 104 -13.03 3.48 -7.79
N ASP A 105 -11.86 3.09 -8.30
CA ASP A 105 -10.58 3.68 -7.97
C ASP A 105 -10.19 4.65 -9.09
N MET A 106 -10.29 5.95 -8.82
CA MET A 106 -10.16 6.99 -9.84
C MET A 106 -8.71 7.26 -10.26
N CYS A 107 -7.74 6.94 -9.41
CA CYS A 107 -6.30 7.18 -9.62
C CYS A 107 -5.52 5.92 -9.22
N ALA A 108 -5.76 4.83 -9.95
CA ALA A 108 -5.46 3.48 -9.49
C ALA A 108 -3.99 3.08 -9.57
N ALA A 109 -3.24 3.57 -10.57
CA ALA A 109 -1.86 3.15 -10.75
C ALA A 109 -0.94 3.61 -9.60
N PRO A 110 -0.01 2.76 -9.21
CA PRO A 110 0.41 1.48 -9.80
C PRO A 110 -0.38 0.25 -9.33
N GLY A 111 -1.46 0.37 -8.50
CA GLY A 111 -2.36 -0.73 -8.17
C GLY A 111 -2.39 -1.18 -6.71
N GLY A 112 -1.67 -0.51 -5.80
CA GLY A 112 -1.62 -0.91 -4.39
C GLY A 112 -2.98 -0.84 -3.69
N LYS A 113 -3.73 0.25 -3.87
CA LYS A 113 -5.09 0.39 -3.31
C LYS A 113 -6.09 -0.48 -4.05
N SER A 114 -6.03 -0.51 -5.39
CA SER A 114 -6.89 -1.40 -6.19
C SER A 114 -6.75 -2.87 -5.80
N SER A 115 -5.54 -3.37 -5.54
CA SER A 115 -5.35 -4.76 -5.11
C SER A 115 -5.97 -5.05 -3.74
N GLN A 116 -5.93 -4.10 -2.80
CA GLN A 116 -6.61 -4.21 -1.51
C GLN A 116 -8.14 -4.20 -1.66
N LEU A 117 -8.68 -3.30 -2.51
CA LEU A 117 -10.11 -3.22 -2.81
C LEU A 117 -10.61 -4.51 -3.47
N ALA A 118 -9.87 -5.05 -4.43
CA ALA A 118 -10.18 -6.32 -5.06
C ALA A 118 -10.17 -7.49 -4.07
N ALA A 119 -9.18 -7.51 -3.16
CA ALA A 119 -9.14 -8.51 -2.08
C ALA A 119 -10.35 -8.41 -1.15
N ALA A 120 -10.81 -7.21 -0.81
CA ALA A 120 -12.01 -6.99 0.00
C ALA A 120 -13.30 -7.44 -0.70
N LEU A 121 -13.37 -7.31 -2.03
CA LEU A 121 -14.50 -7.80 -2.83
C LEU A 121 -14.57 -9.34 -2.91
N GLN A 122 -13.48 -10.06 -2.66
CA GLN A 122 -13.45 -11.54 -2.66
C GLN A 122 -14.02 -12.17 -3.95
N GLY A 123 -13.75 -11.58 -5.11
CA GLY A 123 -14.27 -12.05 -6.39
C GLY A 123 -15.78 -11.81 -6.60
N ARG A 124 -16.44 -11.06 -5.73
CA ARG A 124 -17.87 -10.74 -5.81
C ARG A 124 -18.06 -9.23 -5.89
N GLY A 125 -18.60 -8.73 -6.98
CA GLY A 125 -18.79 -7.32 -7.23
C GLY A 125 -18.02 -6.83 -8.44
N VAL A 126 -17.79 -5.54 -8.53
CA VAL A 126 -17.06 -4.90 -9.64
C VAL A 126 -16.09 -3.87 -9.10
N LEU A 127 -14.83 -3.95 -9.51
CA LEU A 127 -13.85 -2.90 -9.32
C LEU A 127 -13.49 -2.28 -10.67
N VAL A 128 -13.72 -0.99 -10.80
CA VAL A 128 -13.22 -0.19 -11.95
C VAL A 128 -12.00 0.57 -11.48
N SER A 129 -10.86 0.25 -12.06
CA SER A 129 -9.58 0.91 -11.76
C SER A 129 -9.19 1.82 -12.91
N ASN A 130 -9.29 3.13 -12.71
CA ASN A 130 -9.02 4.14 -13.72
C ASN A 130 -7.61 4.71 -13.59
N GLU A 131 -6.95 4.89 -14.71
CA GLU A 131 -5.67 5.62 -14.81
C GLU A 131 -5.64 6.39 -16.13
N TYR A 132 -5.31 7.66 -16.05
CA TYR A 132 -5.29 8.56 -17.22
C TYR A 132 -4.09 8.31 -18.14
N VAL A 133 -2.94 7.99 -17.56
CA VAL A 133 -1.69 7.79 -18.31
C VAL A 133 -1.58 6.35 -18.77
N ALA A 134 -1.61 6.11 -20.09
CA ALA A 134 -1.63 4.77 -20.68
C ALA A 134 -0.48 3.86 -20.17
N ALA A 135 0.76 4.37 -20.16
CA ALA A 135 1.90 3.60 -19.66
C ALA A 135 1.77 3.19 -18.19
N ARG A 136 1.11 4.01 -17.35
CA ARG A 136 0.81 3.67 -15.96
C ARG A 136 -0.35 2.68 -15.85
N ALA A 137 -1.32 2.75 -16.77
CA ALA A 137 -2.41 1.77 -16.85
C ALA A 137 -1.89 0.36 -17.19
N ASP A 138 -0.87 0.25 -18.04
CA ASP A 138 -0.20 -1.03 -18.31
C ASP A 138 0.49 -1.60 -17.07
N ILE A 139 1.14 -0.75 -16.28
CA ILE A 139 1.74 -1.13 -14.99
C ILE A 139 0.65 -1.59 -14.01
N LEU A 140 -0.45 -0.84 -13.90
CA LEU A 140 -1.61 -1.20 -13.08
C LEU A 140 -2.14 -2.58 -13.45
N LYS A 141 -2.39 -2.82 -14.73
CA LYS A 141 -2.86 -4.10 -15.25
C LYS A 141 -1.93 -5.25 -14.86
N SER A 142 -0.64 -5.11 -15.14
CA SER A 142 0.37 -6.11 -14.79
C SER A 142 0.42 -6.42 -13.29
N ASN A 143 0.30 -5.40 -12.45
CA ASN A 143 0.27 -5.58 -11.00
C ASN A 143 -1.00 -6.30 -10.53
N LEU A 144 -2.17 -5.95 -11.05
CA LEU A 144 -3.42 -6.62 -10.68
C LEU A 144 -3.43 -8.09 -11.13
N GLU A 145 -2.93 -8.39 -12.32
CA GLU A 145 -2.74 -9.76 -12.82
C GLU A 145 -1.80 -10.56 -11.90
N ARG A 146 -0.65 -9.98 -11.53
CA ARG A 146 0.30 -10.59 -10.60
C ARG A 146 -0.33 -10.86 -9.23
N MET A 147 -1.12 -9.93 -8.72
CA MET A 147 -1.84 -10.09 -7.43
C MET A 147 -2.99 -11.10 -7.50
N GLY A 148 -3.34 -11.59 -8.70
CA GLY A 148 -4.40 -12.57 -8.89
C GLY A 148 -5.80 -12.01 -8.72
N VAL A 149 -6.00 -10.75 -9.11
CA VAL A 149 -7.30 -10.08 -9.06
C VAL A 149 -8.21 -10.64 -10.15
N PRO A 150 -9.37 -11.24 -9.79
CA PRO A 150 -10.25 -11.89 -10.76
C PRO A 150 -11.33 -10.95 -11.35
N ASN A 151 -11.52 -9.75 -10.78
CA ASN A 151 -12.65 -8.85 -11.05
C ASN A 151 -12.23 -7.42 -11.35
#